data_74c88b05e5d51c97ed4abb847a3fcea0
#
_entry.id   74c88b05e5d51c97ed4abb847a3fcea0
#
_cell.length_a   1.000
_cell.length_b   1.000
_cell.length_c   1.000
_cell.angle_alpha   90.00
_cell.angle_beta   90.00
_cell.angle_gamma   90.00
#
_symmetry.space_group_name_H-M   'P 1'
#
loop_
_entity.id
_entity.type
_entity.pdbx_description
1 polymer ?
#
loop_
_entity_poly.entity_id
_entity_poly.type
_entity_poly.pdbx_seq_one_letter_code
_entity_poly.pdbx_strand_id
1 'polypeptide(L)'
;DPDELIAWSYTNRDKWAALNGCSTQTQSVNANLNCVSFLGCKAPGSLQYCEDTFFDPSWPSDWNHTVREPYRDLTWKWFKSLP
;
A
#
# COMPACT_ATOMS: atom_id res chain seq x y z
N ASP A 1 9.85 -10.81 12.60
CA ASP A 1 8.60 -11.55 12.59
C ASP A 1 7.66 -10.93 11.54
N PRO A 2 7.16 -11.72 10.57
CA PRO A 2 6.23 -11.20 9.55
C PRO A 2 4.99 -10.53 10.15
N ASP A 3 4.46 -11.05 11.25
CA ASP A 3 3.27 -10.49 11.89
C ASP A 3 3.54 -9.10 12.47
N GLU A 4 4.74 -8.87 13.01
CA GLU A 4 5.14 -7.55 13.51
C GLU A 4 5.28 -6.55 12.35
N LEU A 5 5.86 -6.97 11.23
CA LEU A 5 6.01 -6.11 10.05
C LEU A 5 4.63 -5.72 9.49
N ILE A 6 3.69 -6.64 9.44
CA ILE A 6 2.33 -6.37 9.01
C ILE A 6 1.66 -5.37 9.97
N ALA A 7 1.79 -5.57 11.27
CA ALA A 7 1.22 -4.67 12.26
C ALA A 7 1.79 -3.26 12.14
N TRP A 8 3.10 -3.13 11.91
CA TRP A 8 3.73 -1.82 11.68
C TRP A 8 3.23 -1.16 10.41
N SER A 9 3.01 -1.94 9.36
CA SER A 9 2.47 -1.45 8.10
C SER A 9 1.09 -0.84 8.29
N TYR A 10 0.21 -1.52 9.03
CA TYR A 10 -1.13 -1.00 9.33
C TYR A 10 -1.08 0.25 10.21
N THR A 11 -0.20 0.27 11.20
CA THR A 11 -0.02 1.44 12.05
C THR A 11 0.44 2.66 11.24
N ASN A 12 1.41 2.48 10.36
CA ASN A 12 1.89 3.55 9.50
C ASN A 12 0.82 4.03 8.53
N ARG A 13 0.07 3.10 7.94
CA ARG A 13 -1.05 3.43 7.06
C ARG A 13 -2.05 4.34 7.78
N ASP A 14 -2.43 3.98 9.00
CA ASP A 14 -3.43 4.72 9.78
C ASP A 14 -2.91 6.12 10.17
N LYS A 15 -1.63 6.23 10.50
CA LYS A 15 -1.01 7.53 10.76
C LYS A 15 -1.02 8.43 9.53
N TRP A 16 -0.70 7.90 8.35
CA TRP A 16 -0.73 8.67 7.11
C TRP A 16 -2.15 9.07 6.74
N ALA A 17 -3.13 8.19 6.97
CA ALA A 17 -4.53 8.52 6.73
C ALA A 17 -4.97 9.70 7.60
N ALA A 18 -4.60 9.69 8.87
CA ALA A 18 -4.92 10.80 9.78
C ALA A 18 -4.24 12.10 9.35
N LEU A 19 -2.96 12.06 8.99
CA LEU A 19 -2.22 13.24 8.53
C LEU A 19 -2.82 13.83 7.25
N ASN A 20 -3.29 12.99 6.35
CA ASN A 20 -3.88 13.42 5.08
C ASN A 20 -5.37 13.77 5.20
N GLY A 21 -5.92 13.67 6.39
CA GLY A 21 -7.33 13.99 6.65
C GLY A 21 -8.29 13.01 6.02
N CYS A 22 -7.87 11.77 5.78
CA CYS A 22 -8.70 10.74 5.17
C CYS A 22 -9.71 10.19 6.18
N SER A 23 -10.84 9.66 5.66
CA SER A 23 -11.75 8.85 6.45
C SER A 23 -11.17 7.44 6.62
N THR A 24 -11.87 6.59 7.37
CA THR A 24 -11.50 5.18 7.52
C THR A 24 -11.99 4.31 6.37
N GLN A 25 -12.78 4.89 5.45
CA GLN A 25 -13.33 4.16 4.31
C GLN A 25 -12.32 4.09 3.17
N THR A 26 -12.33 2.97 2.45
CA THR A 26 -11.44 2.72 1.32
C THR A 26 -12.22 2.21 0.13
N GLN A 27 -11.62 2.35 -1.05
CA GLN A 27 -12.15 1.84 -2.30
C GLN A 27 -11.07 1.01 -2.99
N SER A 28 -11.44 -0.18 -3.49
CA SER A 28 -10.50 -1.00 -4.26
C SER A 28 -10.12 -0.29 -5.55
N VAL A 29 -8.81 -0.17 -5.80
CA VAL A 29 -8.29 0.41 -7.04
C VAL A 29 -7.57 -0.61 -7.90
N ASN A 30 -7.11 -1.70 -7.30
CA ASN A 30 -6.52 -2.83 -8.01
C ASN A 30 -6.66 -4.08 -7.16
N ALA A 31 -7.70 -4.88 -7.44
CA ALA A 31 -7.99 -6.08 -6.66
C ALA A 31 -6.90 -7.16 -6.83
N ASN A 32 -6.29 -7.25 -8.01
CA ASN A 32 -5.24 -8.26 -8.27
C ASN A 32 -3.98 -8.01 -7.46
N LEU A 33 -3.68 -6.75 -7.19
CA LEU A 33 -2.53 -6.35 -6.37
C LEU A 33 -2.94 -5.99 -4.95
N ASN A 34 -4.20 -6.20 -4.60
CA ASN A 34 -4.72 -5.92 -3.25
C ASN A 34 -4.46 -4.47 -2.82
N CYS A 35 -4.82 -3.53 -3.68
CA CYS A 35 -4.62 -2.11 -3.45
C CYS A 35 -5.93 -1.39 -3.20
N VAL A 36 -5.92 -0.46 -2.26
CA VAL A 36 -7.07 0.39 -1.95
C VAL A 36 -6.65 1.86 -1.95
N SER A 37 -7.60 2.75 -2.26
CA SER A 37 -7.45 4.19 -2.09
C SER A 37 -8.30 4.62 -0.90
N PHE A 38 -7.74 5.44 -0.03
CA PHE A 38 -8.48 6.01 1.10
C PHE A 38 -9.39 7.14 0.60
N LEU A 39 -10.61 7.16 1.12
CA LEU A 39 -11.62 8.16 0.75
C LEU A 39 -11.60 9.33 1.73
N GLY A 40 -12.15 10.45 1.30
CA GLY A 40 -12.33 11.63 2.13
C GLY A 40 -11.05 12.37 2.49
N CYS A 41 -9.93 12.05 1.86
CA CYS A 41 -8.68 12.77 2.08
C CYS A 41 -8.81 14.25 1.63
N LYS A 42 -8.03 15.14 2.26
CA LYS A 42 -8.00 16.56 1.86
C LYS A 42 -7.63 16.70 0.38
N ALA A 43 -6.67 15.91 -0.08
CA ALA A 43 -6.34 15.79 -1.50
C ALA A 43 -6.81 14.42 -1.98
N PRO A 44 -7.83 14.33 -2.86
CA PRO A 44 -8.34 13.05 -3.35
C PRO A 44 -7.24 12.20 -3.96
N GLY A 45 -7.23 10.90 -3.65
CA GLY A 45 -6.25 9.96 -4.16
C GLY A 45 -4.86 10.08 -3.54
N SER A 46 -4.70 10.88 -2.49
CA SER A 46 -3.38 11.15 -1.89
C SER A 46 -2.84 9.99 -1.07
N LEU A 47 -3.66 9.00 -0.74
CA LEU A 47 -3.20 7.82 0.00
C LEU A 47 -3.76 6.55 -0.64
N GLN A 48 -2.86 5.72 -1.13
CA GLN A 48 -3.15 4.36 -1.57
C GLN A 48 -2.32 3.38 -0.76
N TYR A 49 -2.89 2.22 -0.50
CA TYR A 49 -2.23 1.17 0.25
C TYR A 49 -2.39 -0.15 -0.49
N CYS A 50 -1.26 -0.83 -0.70
CA CYS A 50 -1.22 -2.15 -1.31
C CYS A 50 -0.60 -3.14 -0.34
N GLU A 51 -1.15 -4.35 -0.29
CA GLU A 51 -0.62 -5.42 0.53
C GLU A 51 -0.18 -6.57 -0.37
N ASP A 52 1.14 -6.74 -0.50
CA ASP A 52 1.71 -7.84 -1.26
C ASP A 52 1.81 -9.07 -0.36
N THR A 53 0.91 -10.03 -0.59
CA THR A 53 0.88 -11.29 0.16
C THR A 53 1.69 -12.40 -0.49
N PHE A 54 2.35 -12.11 -1.61
CA PHE A 54 3.17 -13.12 -2.30
C PHE A 54 4.36 -13.52 -1.44
N PHE A 55 4.59 -14.82 -1.37
CA PHE A 55 5.72 -15.39 -0.66
C PHE A 55 6.15 -16.67 -1.39
N ASP A 56 7.44 -16.75 -1.72
CA ASP A 56 8.03 -17.97 -2.29
C ASP A 56 9.09 -18.48 -1.33
N PRO A 57 8.85 -19.64 -0.66
CA PRO A 57 9.80 -20.17 0.32
C PRO A 57 11.13 -20.60 -0.29
N SER A 58 11.19 -20.80 -1.62
CA SER A 58 12.42 -21.14 -2.32
C SER A 58 13.34 -19.93 -2.55
N TRP A 59 12.80 -18.70 -2.41
CA TRP A 59 13.58 -17.48 -2.61
C TRP A 59 14.40 -17.16 -1.38
N PRO A 60 15.57 -16.51 -1.55
CA PRO A 60 16.26 -15.88 -0.42
C PRO A 60 15.32 -14.92 0.32
N SER A 61 15.50 -14.80 1.64
CA SER A 61 14.63 -13.97 2.45
C SER A 61 14.58 -12.52 1.96
N ASP A 62 15.69 -11.99 1.42
CA ASP A 62 15.74 -10.64 0.89
C ASP A 62 14.78 -10.42 -0.27
N TRP A 63 14.59 -11.43 -1.12
CA TRP A 63 13.71 -11.34 -2.28
C TRP A 63 12.24 -11.23 -1.86
N ASN A 64 11.86 -11.88 -0.77
CA ASN A 64 10.50 -11.79 -0.24
C ASN A 64 10.24 -10.46 0.46
N HIS A 65 11.27 -9.67 0.75
CA HIS A 65 11.16 -8.34 1.34
C HIS A 65 11.29 -7.22 0.32
N THR A 66 11.47 -7.53 -0.97
CA THR A 66 11.57 -6.51 -2.02
C THR A 66 10.19 -6.13 -2.54
N VAL A 67 10.09 -4.94 -3.12
CA VAL A 67 8.87 -4.50 -3.81
C VAL A 67 8.87 -5.14 -5.20
N ARG A 68 7.89 -5.98 -5.47
CA ARG A 68 7.78 -6.67 -6.76
C ARG A 68 7.42 -5.68 -7.87
N GLU A 69 7.83 -6.01 -9.10
CA GLU A 69 7.68 -5.14 -10.27
C GLU A 69 6.25 -4.58 -10.46
N PRO A 70 5.17 -5.38 -10.38
CA PRO A 70 3.82 -4.83 -10.55
C PRO A 70 3.49 -3.71 -9.57
N TYR A 71 3.96 -3.81 -8.31
CA TYR A 71 3.76 -2.78 -7.29
C TYR A 71 4.60 -1.54 -7.57
N ARG A 72 5.82 -1.70 -8.06
CA ARG A 72 6.67 -0.57 -8.44
C ARG A 72 6.05 0.22 -9.58
N ASP A 73 5.52 -0.47 -10.59
CA ASP A 73 4.88 0.16 -11.73
C ASP A 73 3.62 0.92 -11.32
N LEU A 74 2.80 0.31 -10.45
CA LEU A 74 1.60 0.93 -9.91
C LEU A 74 1.93 2.17 -9.09
N THR A 75 2.95 2.08 -8.23
CA THR A 75 3.43 3.20 -7.41
C THR A 75 3.87 4.36 -8.28
N TRP A 76 4.61 4.09 -9.35
CA TRP A 76 5.07 5.11 -10.28
C TRP A 76 3.89 5.78 -11.00
N LYS A 77 2.91 5.02 -11.46
CA LYS A 77 1.70 5.54 -12.07
C LYS A 77 0.93 6.43 -11.10
N TRP A 78 0.77 5.97 -9.87
CA TRP A 78 0.10 6.76 -8.83
C TRP A 78 0.84 8.08 -8.60
N PHE A 79 2.14 8.02 -8.43
CA PHE A 79 2.97 9.20 -8.20
C PHE A 79 2.82 10.23 -9.32
N LYS A 80 2.83 9.78 -10.57
CA LYS A 80 2.66 10.67 -11.73
C LYS A 80 1.26 11.25 -11.84
N SER A 81 0.26 10.62 -11.22
CA SER A 81 -1.13 11.09 -11.23
C SER A 81 -1.38 12.23 -10.24
N LEU A 82 -0.48 12.45 -9.30
CA LEU A 82 -0.64 13.50 -8.29
C LEU A 82 -0.46 14.88 -8.93
N PRO A 83 -1.23 15.88 -8.46
CA PRO A 83 -1.10 17.27 -8.96
C PRO A 83 0.24 17.91 -8.61
#